data_6fae5ccce0c30f1ec6361ddd968ef578
#
_entry.id   6fae5ccce0c30f1ec6361ddd968ef578
#
_cell.length_a   1.000
_cell.length_b   1.000
_cell.length_c   1.000
_cell.angle_alpha   90.00
_cell.angle_beta   90.00
_cell.angle_gamma   90.00
#
_symmetry.space_group_name_H-M   'P 1'
#
loop_
_entity.id
_entity.type
_entity.pdbx_description
1 polymer ?
#
loop_
_entity_poly.entity_id
_entity_poly.type
_entity_poly.pdbx_seq_one_letter_code
_entity_poly.pdbx_strand_id
1 'polypeptide(L)'
;GYDERTATEVYDLILKFANYGFNKSHSVSYAITAYKMAFIKTYFLKYFIAGILTNSIGNTSKINIYVNRARKSLIKILPPDINESSNNFYAGKDGIRCPLSIINGVGTSISNDIINERENGKFTDPIDFIVRMSNKGINKKTISSLIYARAINFGYNKKTLIQNLDTILNYADIAKDSGMIETLKPEIILYDEYDKNELISLELKTIGFYLTEHPASKYRDDSIIVNTSNISDFFDTRVSMILMISRLKETTTKNNDVMAFIVGSDEFGEVDLTCFPDVYKKFNNIRVGNIIKIFGRVEKRYDKYQVIINNINILE
;
A
#
# COMPACT_ATOMS: atom_id res chain seq x y z
N GLY A 1 -10.64 60.88 -3.41
CA GLY A 1 -10.72 59.79 -4.33
C GLY A 1 -10.01 60.15 -5.62
N TYR A 2 -9.46 59.17 -6.30
CA TYR A 2 -8.89 59.37 -7.65
C TYR A 2 -10.04 59.42 -8.66
N ASP A 3 -9.82 60.06 -9.79
CA ASP A 3 -10.79 60.11 -10.87
C ASP A 3 -10.91 58.75 -11.59
N GLU A 4 -12.04 58.53 -12.29
CA GLU A 4 -12.38 57.29 -12.95
C GLU A 4 -11.35 56.89 -14.03
N ARG A 5 -10.75 57.86 -14.69
CA ARG A 5 -9.74 57.64 -15.73
C ARG A 5 -8.47 57.07 -15.13
N THR A 6 -7.98 57.65 -14.03
CA THR A 6 -6.80 57.15 -13.30
C THR A 6 -7.06 55.74 -12.74
N ALA A 7 -8.27 55.48 -12.22
CA ALA A 7 -8.65 54.16 -11.71
C ALA A 7 -8.66 53.12 -12.85
N THR A 8 -9.18 53.47 -14.02
CA THR A 8 -9.20 52.61 -15.20
C THR A 8 -7.81 52.31 -15.73
N GLU A 9 -6.95 53.34 -15.83
CA GLU A 9 -5.56 53.17 -16.27
C GLU A 9 -4.77 52.24 -15.35
N VAL A 10 -4.94 52.39 -14.04
CA VAL A 10 -4.31 51.49 -13.04
C VAL A 10 -4.89 50.06 -13.14
N TYR A 11 -6.20 49.92 -13.31
CA TYR A 11 -6.85 48.65 -13.48
C TYR A 11 -6.37 47.91 -14.75
N ASP A 12 -6.24 48.59 -15.87
CA ASP A 12 -5.72 48.04 -17.13
C ASP A 12 -4.26 47.62 -17.02
N LEU A 13 -3.44 48.37 -16.26
CA LEU A 13 -2.08 47.98 -15.92
C LEU A 13 -2.08 46.68 -15.08
N ILE A 14 -2.95 46.59 -14.07
CA ILE A 14 -3.09 45.38 -13.25
C ILE A 14 -3.54 44.19 -14.09
N LEU A 15 -4.49 44.37 -15.00
CA LEU A 15 -4.98 43.37 -15.94
C LEU A 15 -3.88 42.88 -16.89
N LYS A 16 -3.06 43.79 -17.43
CA LYS A 16 -1.88 43.41 -18.22
C LYS A 16 -0.88 42.59 -17.38
N PHE A 17 -0.65 43.00 -16.14
CA PHE A 17 0.21 42.28 -15.20
C PHE A 17 -0.39 40.92 -14.80
N ALA A 18 -1.69 40.84 -14.57
CA ALA A 18 -2.39 39.60 -14.22
C ALA A 18 -2.33 38.55 -15.37
N ASN A 19 -2.42 39.00 -16.62
CA ASN A 19 -2.23 38.14 -17.81
C ASN A 19 -0.76 37.79 -18.10
N TYR A 20 0.21 38.53 -17.54
CA TYR A 20 1.65 38.34 -17.72
C TYR A 20 2.40 38.00 -16.42
N GLY A 21 1.67 37.82 -15.32
CA GLY A 21 2.19 37.78 -13.95
C GLY A 21 3.03 36.56 -13.59
N PHE A 22 3.27 35.66 -14.54
CA PHE A 22 4.14 34.49 -14.28
C PHE A 22 5.57 34.85 -14.71
N ASN A 23 6.49 34.89 -13.74
CA ASN A 23 7.89 35.24 -13.99
C ASN A 23 8.49 34.30 -15.06
N LYS A 24 8.96 34.83 -16.18
CA LYS A 24 9.51 34.07 -17.30
C LYS A 24 10.68 33.17 -16.90
N SER A 25 11.56 33.62 -16.00
CA SER A 25 12.66 32.81 -15.49
C SER A 25 12.17 31.61 -14.69
N HIS A 26 11.10 31.80 -13.94
CA HIS A 26 10.43 30.71 -13.22
C HIS A 26 9.79 29.71 -14.19
N SER A 27 9.08 30.18 -15.20
CA SER A 27 8.48 29.34 -16.26
C SER A 27 9.52 28.49 -16.96
N VAL A 28 10.68 29.05 -17.33
CA VAL A 28 11.77 28.34 -17.99
C VAL A 28 12.32 27.24 -17.10
N SER A 29 12.55 27.52 -15.82
CA SER A 29 13.05 26.53 -14.85
C SER A 29 12.08 25.36 -14.70
N TYR A 30 10.77 25.61 -14.59
CA TYR A 30 9.74 24.57 -14.55
C TYR A 30 9.63 23.80 -15.85
N ALA A 31 9.70 24.46 -17.00
CA ALA A 31 9.67 23.82 -18.30
C ALA A 31 10.86 22.84 -18.49
N ILE A 32 12.06 23.25 -18.09
CA ILE A 32 13.26 22.39 -18.11
C ILE A 32 13.06 21.18 -17.19
N THR A 33 12.55 21.39 -15.99
CA THR A 33 12.26 20.33 -15.03
C THR A 33 11.21 19.36 -15.60
N ALA A 34 10.12 19.87 -16.15
CA ALA A 34 9.08 19.07 -16.78
C ALA A 34 9.62 18.25 -17.95
N TYR A 35 10.46 18.84 -18.80
CA TYR A 35 11.13 18.15 -19.89
C TYR A 35 12.02 17.01 -19.38
N LYS A 36 12.87 17.28 -18.38
CA LYS A 36 13.73 16.25 -17.76
C LYS A 36 12.90 15.10 -17.20
N MET A 37 11.82 15.42 -16.50
CA MET A 37 10.90 14.39 -15.94
C MET A 37 10.22 13.58 -17.04
N ALA A 38 9.79 14.23 -18.13
CA ALA A 38 9.21 13.53 -19.28
C ALA A 38 10.24 12.62 -19.96
N PHE A 39 11.48 13.08 -20.10
CA PHE A 39 12.57 12.28 -20.65
C PHE A 39 12.85 11.04 -19.79
N ILE A 40 13.02 11.21 -18.47
CA ILE A 40 13.24 10.08 -17.54
C ILE A 40 12.06 9.11 -17.60
N LYS A 41 10.82 9.62 -17.62
CA LYS A 41 9.61 8.80 -17.71
C LYS A 41 9.56 7.98 -18.99
N THR A 42 10.02 8.53 -20.12
CA THR A 42 9.98 7.87 -21.42
C THR A 42 11.08 6.81 -21.57
N TYR A 43 12.31 7.15 -21.21
CA TYR A 43 13.47 6.30 -21.47
C TYR A 43 13.92 5.47 -20.26
N PHE A 44 13.53 5.87 -19.03
CA PHE A 44 13.97 5.27 -17.78
C PHE A 44 12.79 5.03 -16.82
N LEU A 45 11.68 4.51 -17.34
CA LEU A 45 10.40 4.39 -16.62
C LEU A 45 10.54 3.73 -15.25
N LYS A 46 11.35 2.67 -15.13
CA LYS A 46 11.58 1.98 -13.87
C LYS A 46 12.16 2.91 -12.78
N TYR A 47 13.16 3.71 -13.14
CA TYR A 47 13.77 4.69 -12.22
C TYR A 47 12.82 5.83 -11.88
N PHE A 48 12.04 6.29 -12.88
CA PHE A 48 11.01 7.31 -12.66
C PHE A 48 9.96 6.85 -11.64
N ILE A 49 9.45 5.61 -11.79
CA ILE A 49 8.46 5.05 -10.87
C ILE A 49 9.07 4.85 -9.48
N ALA A 50 10.31 4.35 -9.35
CA ALA A 50 10.98 4.22 -8.07
C ALA A 50 11.14 5.56 -7.33
N GLY A 51 11.49 6.63 -8.05
CA GLY A 51 11.56 7.98 -7.49
C GLY A 51 10.19 8.50 -7.00
N ILE A 52 9.13 8.27 -7.77
CA ILE A 52 7.77 8.67 -7.36
C ILE A 52 7.31 7.86 -6.14
N LEU A 53 7.52 6.54 -6.14
CA LEU A 53 7.17 5.68 -5.00
C LEU A 53 7.88 6.13 -3.74
N THR A 54 9.17 6.47 -3.82
CA THR A 54 9.94 7.01 -2.69
C THR A 54 9.31 8.29 -2.15
N ASN A 55 8.97 9.24 -3.01
CA ASN A 55 8.31 10.49 -2.60
C ASN A 55 6.84 10.31 -2.17
N SER A 56 6.29 9.11 -2.33
CA SER A 56 4.92 8.77 -1.94
C SER A 56 4.86 7.94 -0.65
N ILE A 57 5.99 7.64 -0.01
CA ILE A 57 6.02 6.94 1.28
C ILE A 57 5.18 7.74 2.28
N GLY A 58 4.29 7.04 3.01
CA GLY A 58 3.29 7.65 3.88
C GLY A 58 1.94 7.97 3.18
N ASN A 59 1.83 7.82 1.86
CA ASN A 59 0.59 7.98 1.11
C ASN A 59 0.24 6.70 0.36
N THR A 60 -0.48 5.81 1.01
CA THR A 60 -0.86 4.47 0.51
C THR A 60 -1.60 4.53 -0.83
N SER A 61 -2.53 5.48 -1.00
CA SER A 61 -3.29 5.63 -2.25
C SER A 61 -2.38 5.94 -3.45
N LYS A 62 -1.42 6.85 -3.27
CA LYS A 62 -0.42 7.14 -4.33
C LYS A 62 0.47 5.94 -4.61
N ILE A 63 0.92 5.23 -3.58
CA ILE A 63 1.73 4.03 -3.75
C ILE A 63 0.97 3.00 -4.59
N ASN A 64 -0.29 2.72 -4.26
CA ASN A 64 -1.13 1.78 -5.02
C ASN A 64 -1.23 2.14 -6.49
N ILE A 65 -1.47 3.42 -6.83
CA ILE A 65 -1.55 3.89 -8.21
C ILE A 65 -0.25 3.57 -8.97
N TYR A 66 0.91 3.89 -8.38
CA TYR A 66 2.19 3.70 -9.07
C TYR A 66 2.69 2.26 -9.06
N VAL A 67 2.36 1.47 -8.04
CA VAL A 67 2.59 0.01 -8.04
C VAL A 67 1.82 -0.65 -9.19
N ASN A 68 0.54 -0.29 -9.37
CA ASN A 68 -0.27 -0.81 -10.48
C ASN A 68 0.22 -0.33 -11.83
N ARG A 69 0.69 0.92 -11.93
CA ARG A 69 1.34 1.42 -13.14
C ARG A 69 2.63 0.65 -13.47
N ALA A 70 3.45 0.34 -12.48
CA ALA A 70 4.63 -0.48 -12.66
C ALA A 70 4.27 -1.86 -13.24
N ARG A 71 3.26 -2.53 -12.64
CA ARG A 71 2.76 -3.84 -13.10
C ARG A 71 2.26 -3.80 -14.55
N LYS A 72 1.43 -2.81 -14.90
CA LYS A 72 0.95 -2.60 -16.29
C LYS A 72 2.10 -2.41 -17.27
N SER A 73 3.24 -1.91 -16.80
CA SER A 73 4.47 -1.75 -17.59
C SER A 73 5.43 -2.94 -17.46
N LEU A 74 4.98 -4.08 -16.93
CA LEU A 74 5.75 -5.29 -16.68
C LEU A 74 6.98 -5.09 -15.77
N ILE A 75 6.96 -4.06 -14.95
CA ILE A 75 8.00 -3.78 -13.95
C ILE A 75 7.59 -4.45 -12.64
N LYS A 76 8.39 -5.41 -12.19
CA LYS A 76 8.15 -6.12 -10.93
C LYS A 76 8.38 -5.20 -9.74
N ILE A 77 7.49 -5.30 -8.74
CA ILE A 77 7.70 -4.73 -7.41
C ILE A 77 8.15 -5.87 -6.50
N LEU A 78 9.34 -5.73 -5.96
CA LEU A 78 9.97 -6.75 -5.13
C LEU A 78 9.70 -6.43 -3.64
N PRO A 79 9.43 -7.44 -2.81
CA PRO A 79 9.22 -7.24 -1.37
C PRO A 79 10.43 -6.58 -0.72
N PRO A 80 10.29 -6.01 0.48
CA PRO A 80 11.44 -5.63 1.30
C PRO A 80 12.33 -6.85 1.56
N ASP A 81 13.61 -6.61 1.79
CA ASP A 81 14.60 -7.65 2.10
C ASP A 81 15.69 -7.06 2.99
N ILE A 82 15.99 -7.71 4.11
CA ILE A 82 16.97 -7.20 5.09
C ILE A 82 18.38 -7.09 4.52
N ASN A 83 18.72 -7.92 3.55
CA ASN A 83 20.03 -7.94 2.91
C ASN A 83 20.16 -7.01 1.70
N GLU A 84 19.04 -6.54 1.11
CA GLU A 84 19.05 -5.79 -0.15
C GLU A 84 18.37 -4.42 -0.07
N SER A 85 17.33 -4.28 0.75
CA SER A 85 16.55 -3.04 0.79
C SER A 85 17.31 -1.88 1.40
N SER A 86 16.99 -0.68 0.92
CA SER A 86 17.41 0.60 1.50
C SER A 86 16.23 1.30 2.17
N ASN A 87 16.40 2.58 2.52
CA ASN A 87 15.31 3.41 3.03
C ASN A 87 14.40 3.96 1.91
N ASN A 88 14.78 3.78 0.65
CA ASN A 88 14.06 4.27 -0.52
C ASN A 88 13.71 3.10 -1.45
N PHE A 89 12.69 3.28 -2.29
CA PHE A 89 12.47 2.36 -3.40
C PHE A 89 13.66 2.39 -4.35
N TYR A 90 14.19 1.23 -4.65
CA TYR A 90 15.38 1.08 -5.47
C TYR A 90 15.09 0.31 -6.76
N ALA A 91 15.44 0.91 -7.90
CA ALA A 91 15.33 0.27 -9.21
C ALA A 91 16.55 -0.59 -9.51
N GLY A 92 16.46 -1.89 -9.22
CA GLY A 92 17.49 -2.88 -9.50
C GLY A 92 17.31 -3.60 -10.86
N LYS A 93 18.10 -4.65 -11.10
CA LYS A 93 18.02 -5.46 -12.34
C LYS A 93 16.65 -6.12 -12.47
N ASP A 94 16.15 -6.74 -11.41
CA ASP A 94 14.98 -7.62 -11.43
C ASP A 94 13.66 -6.89 -11.20
N GLY A 95 13.69 -5.61 -10.82
CA GLY A 95 12.50 -4.81 -10.53
C GLY A 95 12.78 -3.62 -9.64
N ILE A 96 11.72 -3.12 -8.99
CA ILE A 96 11.79 -2.06 -7.98
C ILE A 96 11.65 -2.73 -6.61
N ARG A 97 12.69 -2.66 -5.78
CA ARG A 97 12.71 -3.18 -4.41
C ARG A 97 12.03 -2.21 -3.46
N CYS A 98 11.13 -2.72 -2.62
CA CYS A 98 10.53 -1.95 -1.54
C CYS A 98 11.54 -1.62 -0.44
N PRO A 99 11.49 -0.43 0.17
CA PRO A 99 12.35 -0.07 1.29
C PRO A 99 11.93 -0.78 2.59
N LEU A 100 12.83 -0.90 3.56
CA LEU A 100 12.49 -1.38 4.89
C LEU A 100 11.55 -0.42 5.63
N SER A 101 11.71 0.88 5.42
CA SER A 101 10.92 1.94 6.05
C SER A 101 9.43 1.94 5.68
N ILE A 102 9.01 1.18 4.64
CA ILE A 102 7.59 1.05 4.29
C ILE A 102 6.84 0.10 5.21
N ILE A 103 7.56 -0.73 5.96
CA ILE A 103 6.97 -1.75 6.82
C ILE A 103 6.42 -1.10 8.09
N ASN A 104 5.15 -1.28 8.35
CA ASN A 104 4.51 -0.77 9.57
C ASN A 104 5.20 -1.34 10.82
N GLY A 105 5.66 -0.44 11.69
CA GLY A 105 6.41 -0.81 12.90
C GLY A 105 7.93 -0.90 12.69
N VAL A 106 8.43 -0.64 11.47
CA VAL A 106 9.86 -0.49 11.19
C VAL A 106 10.17 0.99 10.98
N GLY A 107 10.63 1.65 12.02
CA GLY A 107 11.04 3.06 11.96
C GLY A 107 12.36 3.25 11.21
N THR A 108 12.66 4.49 10.83
CA THR A 108 13.88 4.84 10.12
C THR A 108 15.15 4.45 10.90
N SER A 109 15.13 4.55 12.24
CA SER A 109 16.27 4.13 13.09
C SER A 109 16.55 2.64 12.91
N ILE A 110 15.55 1.78 13.10
CA ILE A 110 15.69 0.32 12.95
C ILE A 110 16.09 -0.06 11.52
N SER A 111 15.51 0.61 10.53
CA SER A 111 15.89 0.40 9.13
C SER A 111 17.38 0.72 8.90
N ASN A 112 17.87 1.83 9.45
CA ASN A 112 19.29 2.20 9.38
C ASN A 112 20.18 1.19 10.14
N ASP A 113 19.74 0.73 11.31
CA ASP A 113 20.48 -0.27 12.09
C ASP A 113 20.65 -1.59 11.33
N ILE A 114 19.58 -2.05 10.62
CA ILE A 114 19.64 -3.23 9.75
C ILE A 114 20.62 -2.99 8.59
N ILE A 115 20.52 -1.83 7.93
CA ILE A 115 21.37 -1.49 6.79
C ILE A 115 22.85 -1.42 7.20
N ASN A 116 23.13 -0.79 8.31
CA ASN A 116 24.50 -0.66 8.83
C ASN A 116 25.05 -2.00 9.31
N GLU A 117 24.21 -2.81 9.99
CA GLU A 117 24.66 -4.09 10.53
C GLU A 117 25.04 -5.09 9.42
N ARG A 118 24.33 -5.09 8.29
CA ARG A 118 24.68 -5.97 7.15
C ARG A 118 25.99 -5.59 6.45
N GLU A 119 26.53 -4.39 6.69
CA GLU A 119 27.89 -4.01 6.21
C GLU A 119 28.97 -4.85 6.86
N ASN A 120 28.75 -5.36 8.09
CA ASN A 120 29.61 -6.33 8.77
C ASN A 120 29.49 -7.75 8.19
N GLY A 121 28.72 -7.93 7.12
CA GLY A 121 28.41 -9.19 6.44
C GLY A 121 26.90 -9.38 6.33
N LYS A 122 26.44 -9.96 5.18
CA LYS A 122 25.02 -10.26 4.98
C LYS A 122 24.53 -11.21 6.08
N PHE A 123 23.27 -11.07 6.45
CA PHE A 123 22.61 -12.02 7.32
C PHE A 123 22.46 -13.35 6.60
N THR A 124 22.81 -14.45 7.27
CA THR A 124 22.90 -15.78 6.68
C THR A 124 21.65 -16.63 6.91
N ASP A 125 20.99 -16.42 8.04
CA ASP A 125 19.77 -17.11 8.42
C ASP A 125 18.92 -16.26 9.39
N PRO A 126 17.67 -16.66 9.71
CA PRO A 126 16.82 -15.89 10.62
C PRO A 126 17.40 -15.74 12.04
N ILE A 127 18.14 -16.72 12.51
CA ILE A 127 18.73 -16.72 13.85
C ILE A 127 19.88 -15.73 13.91
N ASP A 128 20.78 -15.76 12.91
CA ASP A 128 21.88 -14.79 12.77
C ASP A 128 21.34 -13.35 12.77
N PHE A 129 20.27 -13.09 11.98
CA PHE A 129 19.65 -11.78 11.96
C PHE A 129 19.13 -11.36 13.34
N ILE A 130 18.37 -12.23 14.02
CA ILE A 130 17.75 -11.89 15.30
C ILE A 130 18.80 -11.70 16.38
N VAL A 131 19.82 -12.54 16.44
CA VAL A 131 20.94 -12.41 17.40
C VAL A 131 21.68 -11.09 17.19
N ARG A 132 22.09 -10.78 15.97
CA ARG A 132 22.84 -9.55 15.67
C ARG A 132 22.00 -8.30 15.93
N MET A 133 20.72 -8.33 15.63
CA MET A 133 19.82 -7.19 15.84
C MET A 133 19.29 -7.08 17.27
N SER A 134 19.35 -8.13 18.08
CA SER A 134 18.93 -8.08 19.48
C SER A 134 19.73 -7.04 20.29
N ASN A 135 21.01 -6.88 19.96
CA ASN A 135 21.90 -5.88 20.55
C ASN A 135 21.56 -4.43 20.13
N LYS A 136 20.75 -4.25 19.08
CA LYS A 136 20.26 -2.94 18.58
C LYS A 136 18.87 -2.59 19.12
N GLY A 137 18.32 -3.41 20.03
CA GLY A 137 17.04 -3.15 20.67
C GLY A 137 15.82 -3.42 19.79
N ILE A 138 15.94 -4.25 18.75
CA ILE A 138 14.79 -4.67 17.95
C ILE A 138 13.85 -5.53 18.82
N ASN A 139 12.56 -5.23 18.79
CA ASN A 139 11.57 -5.97 19.58
C ASN A 139 10.82 -7.02 18.74
N LYS A 140 10.17 -7.98 19.42
CA LYS A 140 9.38 -9.06 18.82
C LYS A 140 8.37 -8.55 17.79
N LYS A 141 7.66 -7.43 18.09
CA LYS A 141 6.65 -6.86 17.19
C LYS A 141 7.28 -6.41 15.86
N THR A 142 8.42 -5.76 15.91
CA THR A 142 9.14 -5.31 14.71
C THR A 142 9.66 -6.49 13.89
N ILE A 143 10.21 -7.52 14.53
CA ILE A 143 10.64 -8.75 13.85
C ILE A 143 9.45 -9.44 13.18
N SER A 144 8.32 -9.55 13.87
CA SER A 144 7.08 -10.09 13.27
C SER A 144 6.63 -9.31 12.05
N SER A 145 6.71 -7.96 12.10
CA SER A 145 6.41 -7.12 10.93
C SER A 145 7.34 -7.38 9.76
N LEU A 146 8.64 -7.54 10.01
CA LEU A 146 9.63 -7.89 8.98
C LEU A 146 9.35 -9.27 8.35
N ILE A 147 8.95 -10.25 9.16
CA ILE A 147 8.55 -11.58 8.68
C ILE A 147 7.30 -11.49 7.81
N TYR A 148 6.23 -10.82 8.29
CA TYR A 148 4.99 -10.67 7.55
C TYR A 148 5.18 -9.90 6.25
N ALA A 149 6.10 -8.94 6.20
CA ALA A 149 6.47 -8.20 5.01
C ALA A 149 7.38 -8.99 4.04
N ARG A 150 7.77 -10.22 4.35
CA ARG A 150 8.75 -11.05 3.63
C ARG A 150 10.18 -10.47 3.64
N ALA A 151 10.49 -9.54 4.52
CA ALA A 151 11.84 -8.99 4.62
C ALA A 151 12.84 -10.00 5.22
N ILE A 152 12.35 -10.92 6.05
CA ILE A 152 13.08 -12.09 6.58
C ILE A 152 12.41 -13.34 6.02
N ASN A 153 13.08 -14.12 5.21
CA ASN A 153 12.52 -15.38 4.69
C ASN A 153 13.50 -16.55 4.70
N PHE A 154 14.68 -16.41 4.14
CA PHE A 154 15.73 -17.46 4.07
C PHE A 154 15.20 -18.83 3.65
N GLY A 155 14.17 -18.87 2.79
CA GLY A 155 13.52 -20.10 2.34
C GLY A 155 12.42 -20.62 3.27
N TYR A 156 12.19 -19.99 4.43
CA TYR A 156 11.08 -20.35 5.33
C TYR A 156 9.82 -19.56 5.01
N ASN A 157 8.67 -20.17 5.25
CA ASN A 157 7.39 -19.49 5.19
C ASN A 157 7.14 -18.63 6.45
N LYS A 158 6.17 -17.73 6.38
CA LYS A 158 5.90 -16.76 7.45
C LYS A 158 5.48 -17.43 8.75
N LYS A 159 4.60 -18.43 8.68
CA LYS A 159 4.08 -19.13 9.85
C LYS A 159 5.17 -19.90 10.57
N THR A 160 6.05 -20.56 9.82
CA THR A 160 7.24 -21.22 10.37
C THR A 160 8.08 -20.23 11.18
N LEU A 161 8.43 -19.09 10.61
CA LEU A 161 9.24 -18.10 11.32
C LEU A 161 8.55 -17.52 12.56
N ILE A 162 7.26 -17.25 12.48
CA ILE A 162 6.48 -16.71 13.61
C ILE A 162 6.35 -17.72 14.74
N GLN A 163 6.12 -19.01 14.43
CA GLN A 163 5.98 -20.04 15.45
C GLN A 163 7.29 -20.37 16.18
N ASN A 164 8.43 -20.19 15.51
CA ASN A 164 9.75 -20.36 16.13
C ASN A 164 10.31 -19.09 16.79
N LEU A 165 9.64 -17.95 16.64
CA LEU A 165 10.20 -16.65 17.01
C LEU A 165 10.56 -16.55 18.50
N ASP A 166 9.73 -17.08 19.39
CA ASP A 166 10.00 -17.04 20.85
C ASP A 166 11.25 -17.86 21.21
N THR A 167 11.38 -19.04 20.61
CA THR A 167 12.57 -19.88 20.81
C THR A 167 13.84 -19.20 20.32
N ILE A 168 13.78 -18.54 19.15
CA ILE A 168 14.93 -17.81 18.61
C ILE A 168 15.27 -16.58 19.47
N LEU A 169 14.26 -15.85 19.98
CA LEU A 169 14.48 -14.71 20.87
C LEU A 169 15.14 -15.14 22.19
N ASN A 170 14.67 -16.23 22.79
CA ASN A 170 15.29 -16.78 24.02
C ASN A 170 16.74 -17.16 23.77
N TYR A 171 17.05 -17.77 22.64
CA TYR A 171 18.43 -18.05 22.25
C TYR A 171 19.26 -16.78 22.05
N ALA A 172 18.68 -15.77 21.38
CA ALA A 172 19.34 -14.50 21.15
C ALA A 172 19.68 -13.78 22.47
N ASP A 173 18.83 -13.88 23.48
CA ASP A 173 19.09 -13.31 24.81
C ASP A 173 20.29 -14.00 25.51
N ILE A 174 20.42 -15.32 25.38
CA ILE A 174 21.58 -16.06 25.87
C ILE A 174 22.84 -15.68 25.09
N ALA A 175 22.73 -15.56 23.78
CA ALA A 175 23.86 -15.25 22.89
C ALA A 175 24.41 -13.83 23.05
N LYS A 176 23.65 -12.89 23.64
CA LYS A 176 24.14 -11.53 23.95
C LYS A 176 25.36 -11.52 24.88
N ASP A 177 25.32 -12.37 25.90
CA ASP A 177 26.32 -12.38 26.94
C ASP A 177 27.49 -13.35 26.64
N SER A 178 27.21 -14.42 25.91
CA SER A 178 28.11 -15.55 25.71
C SER A 178 28.63 -15.73 24.27
N GLY A 179 28.13 -14.88 23.33
CA GLY A 179 28.33 -15.12 21.91
C GLY A 179 27.42 -16.26 21.37
N MET A 180 27.42 -16.47 20.05
CA MET A 180 26.66 -17.59 19.45
C MET A 180 27.29 -18.92 19.85
N ILE A 181 26.54 -19.74 20.59
CA ILE A 181 26.92 -21.08 20.98
C ILE A 181 26.24 -22.06 20.05
N GLU A 182 26.95 -22.65 19.10
CA GLU A 182 26.38 -23.49 18.05
C GLU A 182 25.60 -24.70 18.61
N THR A 183 26.04 -25.26 19.72
CA THR A 183 25.37 -26.40 20.39
C THR A 183 24.02 -26.04 21.01
N LEU A 184 23.75 -24.77 21.23
CA LEU A 184 22.47 -24.26 21.77
C LEU A 184 21.58 -23.64 20.68
N LYS A 185 22.06 -23.55 19.44
CA LYS A 185 21.30 -22.99 18.32
C LYS A 185 20.02 -23.80 18.09
N PRO A 186 18.83 -23.17 18.14
CA PRO A 186 17.59 -23.90 18.00
C PRO A 186 17.39 -24.40 16.56
N GLU A 187 16.79 -25.59 16.44
CA GLU A 187 16.28 -26.07 15.17
C GLU A 187 14.97 -25.35 14.85
N ILE A 188 14.79 -24.99 13.57
CA ILE A 188 13.56 -24.38 13.10
C ILE A 188 12.54 -25.47 12.75
N ILE A 189 11.47 -25.55 13.53
CA ILE A 189 10.36 -26.50 13.29
C ILE A 189 9.51 -25.97 12.15
N LEU A 190 9.29 -26.77 11.11
CA LEU A 190 8.51 -26.40 9.95
C LEU A 190 7.00 -26.49 10.23
N TYR A 191 6.26 -25.52 9.74
CA TYR A 191 4.80 -25.43 9.80
C TYR A 191 4.24 -25.16 8.41
N ASP A 192 3.02 -25.63 8.14
CA ASP A 192 2.29 -25.24 6.95
C ASP A 192 2.01 -23.72 6.95
N GLU A 193 2.07 -23.10 5.78
CA GLU A 193 1.87 -21.65 5.65
C GLU A 193 0.43 -21.25 6.02
N TYR A 194 0.23 -19.99 6.35
CA TYR A 194 -1.09 -19.37 6.50
C TYR A 194 -1.93 -19.56 5.23
N ASP A 195 -3.25 -19.55 5.38
CA ASP A 195 -4.13 -19.57 4.21
C ASP A 195 -3.97 -18.29 3.36
N LYS A 196 -4.46 -18.34 2.12
CA LYS A 196 -4.28 -17.26 1.15
C LYS A 196 -4.91 -15.95 1.60
N ASN A 197 -6.09 -15.98 2.23
CA ASN A 197 -6.78 -14.78 2.67
C ASN A 197 -6.06 -14.15 3.87
N GLU A 198 -5.54 -14.98 4.76
CA GLU A 198 -4.73 -14.54 5.89
C GLU A 198 -3.43 -13.89 5.42
N LEU A 199 -2.74 -14.48 4.44
CA LEU A 199 -1.53 -13.90 3.83
C LEU A 199 -1.79 -12.52 3.20
N ILE A 200 -2.90 -12.36 2.47
CA ILE A 200 -3.31 -11.09 1.86
C ILE A 200 -3.59 -10.04 2.94
N SER A 201 -4.30 -10.42 4.01
CA SER A 201 -4.59 -9.55 5.14
C SER A 201 -3.32 -9.10 5.88
N LEU A 202 -2.40 -10.03 6.12
CA LEU A 202 -1.10 -9.75 6.75
C LEU A 202 -0.25 -8.80 5.89
N GLU A 203 -0.23 -9.00 4.58
CA GLU A 203 0.49 -8.13 3.64
C GLU A 203 -0.05 -6.70 3.67
N LEU A 204 -1.37 -6.54 3.54
CA LEU A 204 -2.01 -5.22 3.59
C LEU A 204 -1.76 -4.52 4.94
N LYS A 205 -1.93 -5.24 6.06
CA LYS A 205 -1.71 -4.70 7.40
C LYS A 205 -0.25 -4.26 7.63
N THR A 206 0.69 -4.95 7.01
CA THR A 206 2.12 -4.75 7.28
C THR A 206 2.76 -3.74 6.33
N ILE A 207 2.39 -3.75 5.05
CA ILE A 207 3.00 -2.90 4.01
C ILE A 207 2.05 -1.77 3.58
N GLY A 208 0.74 -1.95 3.78
CA GLY A 208 -0.28 -0.99 3.40
C GLY A 208 -0.74 -1.09 1.95
N PHE A 209 -0.17 -1.99 1.15
CA PHE A 209 -0.59 -2.27 -0.22
C PHE A 209 -0.27 -3.71 -0.60
N TYR A 210 -0.85 -4.19 -1.68
CA TYR A 210 -0.62 -5.56 -2.15
C TYR A 210 0.67 -5.65 -2.96
N LEU A 211 1.63 -6.45 -2.51
CA LEU A 211 2.81 -6.85 -3.30
C LEU A 211 2.43 -7.89 -4.35
N THR A 212 1.54 -8.80 -3.96
CA THR A 212 0.88 -9.73 -4.85
C THR A 212 -0.27 -9.04 -5.58
N GLU A 213 -0.81 -9.66 -6.61
CA GLU A 213 -1.99 -9.14 -7.31
C GLU A 213 -3.22 -9.17 -6.41
N HIS A 214 -4.03 -8.08 -6.42
CA HIS A 214 -5.26 -8.04 -5.65
C HIS A 214 -6.24 -9.11 -6.12
N PRO A 215 -6.89 -9.87 -5.23
CA PRO A 215 -7.78 -10.97 -5.63
C PRO A 215 -8.89 -10.56 -6.59
N ALA A 216 -9.42 -9.35 -6.46
CA ALA A 216 -10.48 -8.83 -7.33
C ALA A 216 -10.00 -8.53 -8.76
N SER A 217 -8.68 -8.30 -8.99
CA SER A 217 -8.17 -7.89 -10.29
C SER A 217 -8.34 -8.98 -11.37
N LYS A 218 -8.29 -10.25 -10.98
CA LYS A 218 -8.48 -11.38 -11.92
C LYS A 218 -9.88 -11.45 -12.56
N TYR A 219 -10.88 -10.80 -11.93
CA TYR A 219 -12.26 -10.76 -12.42
C TYR A 219 -12.58 -9.49 -13.19
N ARG A 220 -11.66 -8.52 -13.21
CA ARG A 220 -11.85 -7.26 -13.91
C ARG A 220 -11.58 -7.43 -15.38
N ASP A 221 -12.54 -7.04 -16.20
CA ASP A 221 -12.43 -6.90 -17.63
C ASP A 221 -12.51 -5.42 -18.07
N ASP A 222 -12.25 -5.15 -19.33
CA ASP A 222 -12.23 -3.79 -19.89
C ASP A 222 -13.61 -3.08 -19.82
N SER A 223 -14.70 -3.82 -19.56
CA SER A 223 -16.03 -3.24 -19.40
C SER A 223 -16.23 -2.54 -18.05
N ILE A 224 -15.36 -2.83 -17.06
CA ILE A 224 -15.42 -2.29 -15.70
C ILE A 224 -14.37 -1.22 -15.52
N ILE A 225 -14.71 0.01 -15.88
CA ILE A 225 -13.82 1.18 -15.82
C ILE A 225 -13.77 1.83 -14.44
N VAL A 226 -14.80 1.62 -13.60
CA VAL A 226 -14.89 2.25 -12.27
C VAL A 226 -14.12 1.42 -11.24
N ASN A 227 -13.31 2.10 -10.47
CA ASN A 227 -12.50 1.54 -9.39
C ASN A 227 -12.42 2.53 -8.22
N THR A 228 -11.80 2.14 -7.11
CA THR A 228 -11.73 2.98 -5.91
C THR A 228 -10.92 4.27 -6.10
N SER A 229 -10.01 4.34 -7.09
CA SER A 229 -9.21 5.56 -7.34
C SER A 229 -9.92 6.62 -8.18
N ASN A 230 -10.92 6.25 -8.98
CA ASN A 230 -11.63 7.15 -9.87
C ASN A 230 -13.12 7.31 -9.55
N ILE A 231 -13.60 6.73 -8.44
CA ILE A 231 -15.01 6.76 -8.04
C ILE A 231 -15.58 8.19 -7.93
N SER A 232 -14.75 9.18 -7.60
CA SER A 232 -15.14 10.59 -7.52
C SER A 232 -15.67 11.14 -8.84
N ASP A 233 -15.16 10.64 -9.96
CA ASP A 233 -15.51 11.09 -11.31
C ASP A 233 -16.92 10.61 -11.72
N PHE A 234 -17.47 9.67 -10.96
CA PHE A 234 -18.77 9.05 -11.19
C PHE A 234 -19.83 9.46 -10.16
N PHE A 235 -19.64 10.61 -9.50
CA PHE A 235 -20.63 11.11 -8.54
C PHE A 235 -22.02 11.17 -9.14
N ASP A 236 -23.02 10.72 -8.37
CA ASP A 236 -24.44 10.67 -8.74
C ASP A 236 -24.79 9.78 -9.96
N THR A 237 -23.86 8.91 -10.38
CA THR A 237 -24.09 7.98 -11.48
C THR A 237 -24.23 6.53 -10.98
N ARG A 238 -24.79 5.67 -11.83
CA ARG A 238 -24.82 4.22 -11.61
C ARG A 238 -23.55 3.60 -12.12
N VAL A 239 -22.92 2.78 -11.29
CA VAL A 239 -21.63 2.14 -11.57
C VAL A 239 -21.68 0.63 -11.35
N SER A 240 -20.76 -0.07 -12.00
CA SER A 240 -20.41 -1.45 -11.70
C SER A 240 -18.99 -1.50 -11.23
N MET A 241 -18.73 -2.20 -10.10
CA MET A 241 -17.39 -2.38 -9.55
C MET A 241 -17.18 -3.83 -9.15
N ILE A 242 -15.94 -4.31 -9.26
CA ILE A 242 -15.50 -5.60 -8.69
C ILE A 242 -14.61 -5.31 -7.48
N LEU A 243 -14.99 -5.85 -6.34
CA LEU A 243 -14.40 -5.56 -5.05
C LEU A 243 -14.30 -6.85 -4.23
N MET A 244 -13.28 -6.93 -3.38
CA MET A 244 -13.22 -7.90 -2.29
C MET A 244 -13.83 -7.28 -1.04
N ILE A 245 -14.63 -8.02 -0.29
CA ILE A 245 -15.17 -7.56 0.99
C ILE A 245 -14.04 -7.57 2.03
N SER A 246 -13.56 -6.39 2.42
CA SER A 246 -12.54 -6.23 3.46
C SER A 246 -13.14 -6.18 4.86
N ARG A 247 -14.34 -5.60 5.00
CA ARG A 247 -15.08 -5.54 6.27
C ARG A 247 -16.58 -5.61 6.00
N LEU A 248 -17.29 -6.26 6.91
CA LEU A 248 -18.75 -6.38 6.90
C LEU A 248 -19.27 -6.07 8.30
N LYS A 249 -20.21 -5.14 8.41
CA LYS A 249 -20.89 -4.82 9.65
C LYS A 249 -22.39 -4.79 9.41
N GLU A 250 -23.09 -5.74 10.01
CA GLU A 250 -24.54 -5.74 10.06
C GLU A 250 -25.05 -4.74 11.09
N THR A 251 -26.18 -4.15 10.82
CA THR A 251 -26.90 -3.25 11.72
C THR A 251 -28.38 -3.33 11.47
N THR A 252 -29.17 -2.97 12.48
CA THR A 252 -30.62 -2.97 12.41
C THR A 252 -31.13 -1.53 12.20
N THR A 253 -32.04 -1.34 11.28
CA THR A 253 -32.71 -0.06 11.06
C THR A 253 -33.72 0.22 12.17
N LYS A 254 -34.28 1.43 12.21
CA LYS A 254 -35.36 1.80 13.16
C LYS A 254 -36.60 0.91 13.05
N ASN A 255 -36.80 0.27 11.89
CA ASN A 255 -37.91 -0.63 11.62
C ASN A 255 -37.57 -2.12 11.89
N ASN A 256 -36.49 -2.41 12.60
CA ASN A 256 -35.98 -3.76 12.88
C ASN A 256 -35.57 -4.57 11.64
N ASP A 257 -35.35 -3.94 10.50
CA ASP A 257 -34.83 -4.60 9.33
C ASP A 257 -33.29 -4.59 9.35
N VAL A 258 -32.68 -5.70 8.94
CA VAL A 258 -31.21 -5.83 8.89
C VAL A 258 -30.66 -5.23 7.60
N MET A 259 -29.64 -4.40 7.70
CA MET A 259 -28.85 -3.85 6.62
C MET A 259 -27.37 -4.04 6.88
N ALA A 260 -26.51 -3.83 5.88
CA ALA A 260 -25.07 -3.96 6.02
C ALA A 260 -24.32 -2.72 5.56
N PHE A 261 -23.30 -2.35 6.35
CA PHE A 261 -22.21 -1.50 5.92
C PHE A 261 -21.01 -2.38 5.57
N ILE A 262 -20.52 -2.25 4.35
CA ILE A 262 -19.47 -3.07 3.79
C ILE A 262 -18.32 -2.14 3.40
N VAL A 263 -17.09 -2.57 3.64
CA VAL A 263 -15.91 -1.96 3.00
C VAL A 263 -15.46 -2.91 1.91
N GLY A 264 -15.52 -2.45 0.69
CA GLY A 264 -14.99 -3.15 -0.48
C GLY A 264 -13.60 -2.62 -0.84
N SER A 265 -12.72 -3.50 -1.27
CA SER A 265 -11.38 -3.14 -1.74
C SER A 265 -11.11 -3.64 -3.15
N ASP A 266 -10.31 -2.88 -3.86
CA ASP A 266 -9.67 -3.29 -5.10
C ASP A 266 -8.17 -2.95 -5.06
N GLU A 267 -7.46 -3.15 -6.17
CA GLU A 267 -6.02 -2.90 -6.24
C GLU A 267 -5.62 -1.43 -6.05
N PHE A 268 -6.59 -0.51 -6.02
CA PHE A 268 -6.34 0.93 -5.88
C PHE A 268 -6.66 1.46 -4.49
N GLY A 269 -7.52 0.78 -3.71
CA GLY A 269 -7.89 1.23 -2.37
C GLY A 269 -9.16 0.58 -1.84
N GLU A 270 -9.82 1.28 -0.93
CA GLU A 270 -11.07 0.87 -0.28
C GLU A 270 -12.19 1.87 -0.57
N VAL A 271 -13.42 1.39 -0.58
CA VAL A 271 -14.66 2.18 -0.73
C VAL A 271 -15.72 1.69 0.24
N ASP A 272 -16.44 2.63 0.84
CA ASP A 272 -17.60 2.33 1.68
C ASP A 272 -18.82 1.98 0.81
N LEU A 273 -19.49 0.90 1.15
CA LEU A 273 -20.66 0.40 0.48
C LEU A 273 -21.82 0.32 1.50
N THR A 274 -22.98 0.82 1.11
CA THR A 274 -24.19 0.70 1.92
C THR A 274 -25.19 -0.24 1.22
N CYS A 275 -25.53 -1.33 1.91
CA CYS A 275 -26.49 -2.32 1.43
C CYS A 275 -27.77 -2.23 2.30
N PHE A 276 -28.80 -1.60 1.74
CA PHE A 276 -30.09 -1.45 2.43
C PHE A 276 -30.86 -2.77 2.55
N PRO A 277 -31.86 -2.88 3.44
CA PRO A 277 -32.53 -4.12 3.79
C PRO A 277 -33.10 -4.88 2.59
N ASP A 278 -33.69 -4.19 1.64
CA ASP A 278 -34.32 -4.80 0.46
C ASP A 278 -33.31 -5.54 -0.44
N VAL A 279 -32.07 -5.05 -0.46
CA VAL A 279 -30.97 -5.69 -1.18
C VAL A 279 -30.33 -6.73 -0.27
N TYR A 280 -30.04 -6.39 0.99
CA TYR A 280 -29.31 -7.26 1.89
C TYR A 280 -30.04 -8.58 2.17
N LYS A 281 -31.35 -8.58 2.28
CA LYS A 281 -32.18 -9.80 2.42
C LYS A 281 -31.96 -10.83 1.31
N LYS A 282 -31.58 -10.38 0.11
CA LYS A 282 -31.30 -11.25 -1.05
C LYS A 282 -29.89 -11.83 -1.05
N PHE A 283 -28.97 -11.21 -0.33
CA PHE A 283 -27.52 -11.49 -0.36
C PHE A 283 -26.92 -11.64 1.04
N ASN A 284 -27.68 -12.18 2.00
CA ASN A 284 -27.27 -12.34 3.40
C ASN A 284 -26.15 -13.39 3.62
N ASN A 285 -25.72 -14.06 2.58
CA ASN A 285 -24.63 -15.04 2.61
C ASN A 285 -23.25 -14.46 2.28
N ILE A 286 -23.14 -13.14 2.05
CA ILE A 286 -21.85 -12.49 1.81
C ILE A 286 -20.99 -12.50 3.06
N ARG A 287 -19.67 -12.66 2.90
CA ARG A 287 -18.68 -12.74 3.97
C ARG A 287 -17.44 -11.93 3.62
N VAL A 288 -16.66 -11.57 4.65
CA VAL A 288 -15.33 -11.00 4.46
C VAL A 288 -14.47 -11.98 3.66
N GLY A 289 -13.75 -11.46 2.69
CA GLY A 289 -12.96 -12.23 1.72
C GLY A 289 -13.68 -12.57 0.43
N ASN A 290 -15.01 -12.52 0.37
CA ASN A 290 -15.72 -12.74 -0.90
C ASN A 290 -15.38 -11.67 -1.94
N ILE A 291 -15.25 -12.10 -3.18
CA ILE A 291 -15.15 -11.23 -4.35
C ILE A 291 -16.54 -11.02 -4.92
N ILE A 292 -16.96 -9.77 -5.00
CA ILE A 292 -18.28 -9.39 -5.45
C ILE A 292 -18.22 -8.41 -6.61
N LYS A 293 -19.14 -8.57 -7.55
CA LYS A 293 -19.48 -7.56 -8.54
C LYS A 293 -20.74 -6.84 -8.04
N ILE A 294 -20.59 -5.56 -7.78
CA ILE A 294 -21.71 -4.72 -7.35
C ILE A 294 -22.22 -3.85 -8.48
N PHE A 295 -23.52 -3.52 -8.41
CA PHE A 295 -24.16 -2.46 -9.16
C PHE A 295 -24.78 -1.51 -8.17
N GLY A 296 -24.50 -0.21 -8.29
CA GLY A 296 -24.98 0.77 -7.33
C GLY A 296 -24.84 2.19 -7.83
N ARG A 297 -25.27 3.15 -7.00
CA ARG A 297 -25.16 4.59 -7.27
C ARG A 297 -24.06 5.17 -6.38
N VAL A 298 -23.19 6.00 -6.97
CA VAL A 298 -22.17 6.72 -6.21
C VAL A 298 -22.80 7.92 -5.52
N GLU A 299 -22.64 7.99 -4.21
CA GLU A 299 -23.10 9.12 -3.40
C GLU A 299 -21.94 9.70 -2.60
N LYS A 300 -22.11 10.95 -2.19
CA LYS A 300 -21.18 11.61 -1.27
C LYS A 300 -21.82 11.72 0.11
N ARG A 301 -21.16 11.16 1.12
CA ARG A 301 -21.58 11.28 2.51
C ARG A 301 -20.46 11.99 3.28
N TYR A 302 -20.76 13.17 3.82
CA TYR A 302 -19.76 14.10 4.33
C TYR A 302 -18.71 14.37 3.22
N ASP A 303 -17.44 14.15 3.46
CA ASP A 303 -16.37 14.34 2.47
C ASP A 303 -15.88 13.05 1.80
N LYS A 304 -16.61 11.93 1.97
CA LYS A 304 -16.25 10.63 1.39
C LYS A 304 -17.27 10.18 0.35
N TYR A 305 -16.77 9.51 -0.69
CA TYR A 305 -17.61 8.83 -1.67
C TYR A 305 -17.94 7.42 -1.18
N GLN A 306 -19.18 7.01 -1.38
CA GLN A 306 -19.69 5.67 -1.09
C GLN A 306 -20.53 5.17 -2.25
N VAL A 307 -20.80 3.86 -2.29
CA VAL A 307 -21.75 3.29 -3.25
C VAL A 307 -22.96 2.73 -2.50
N ILE A 308 -24.14 3.21 -2.87
CA ILE A 308 -25.40 2.59 -2.46
C ILE A 308 -25.67 1.40 -3.38
N ILE A 309 -25.66 0.21 -2.82
CA ILE A 309 -25.78 -1.03 -3.58
C ILE A 309 -27.24 -1.26 -4.00
N ASN A 310 -27.44 -1.55 -5.28
CA ASN A 310 -28.72 -1.98 -5.84
C ASN A 310 -28.73 -3.50 -6.12
N ASN A 311 -27.59 -4.08 -6.44
CA ASN A 311 -27.44 -5.51 -6.70
C ASN A 311 -26.02 -5.98 -6.39
N ILE A 312 -25.90 -7.27 -6.02
CA ILE A 312 -24.63 -7.94 -5.75
C ILE A 312 -24.60 -9.26 -6.54
N ASN A 313 -23.45 -9.57 -7.11
CA ASN A 313 -23.15 -10.89 -7.66
C ASN A 313 -21.86 -11.39 -7.02
N ILE A 314 -21.92 -12.54 -6.33
CA ILE A 314 -20.76 -13.17 -5.70
C ILE A 314 -20.00 -13.92 -6.78
N LEU A 315 -18.72 -13.63 -6.94
CA LEU A 315 -17.81 -14.24 -7.92
C LEU A 315 -16.95 -15.35 -7.30
N GLU A 316 -16.54 -15.15 -6.03
CA GLU A 316 -15.77 -16.11 -5.23
C GLU A 316 -16.01 -15.91 -3.73
#